data_2de6ab2091a80c1ed87d90d829e0accd
#
_entry.id   2de6ab2091a80c1ed87d90d829e0accd
#
_cell.length_a   1.000
_cell.length_b   1.000
_cell.length_c   1.000
_cell.angle_alpha   90.00
_cell.angle_beta   90.00
_cell.angle_gamma   90.00
#
_symmetry.space_group_name_H-M   'P 1'
#
loop_
_entity.id
_entity.type
_entity.pdbx_description
1 polymer ?
#
loop_
_entity_poly.entity_id
_entity_poly.type
_entity_poly.pdbx_seq_one_letter_code
_entity_poly.pdbx_strand_id
1 'polypeptide(L)'
;MSWITVTITRTAGSAPRDAGTQMRVFADYIEGTIGGGALEWEAMRHASEMLATGKPADKQTIPLGPNLGQCCGGSVQLDYLANAQTETPPPREIWVYGAGHVGRALVSTLASLPNVAITWVDTSVDRFPDMMPTCVTALPAANPAIAAVSF
;
A
#
# COMPACT_ATOMS: atom_id res chain seq x y z
N MET A 1 1.06 2.04 -22.90
CA MET A 1 -0.26 2.18 -22.27
C MET A 1 -0.21 3.46 -21.44
N SER A 2 -1.16 4.38 -21.55
CA SER A 2 -1.15 5.65 -20.80
C SER A 2 -1.98 5.51 -19.53
N TRP A 3 -1.57 6.16 -18.47
CA TRP A 3 -2.26 6.19 -17.19
C TRP A 3 -2.11 7.55 -16.50
N ILE A 4 -2.95 7.82 -15.52
CA ILE A 4 -2.78 8.94 -14.59
C ILE A 4 -2.43 8.38 -13.22
N THR A 5 -1.31 8.83 -12.67
CA THR A 5 -0.97 8.59 -11.26
C THR A 5 -1.66 9.64 -10.40
N VAL A 6 -2.47 9.20 -9.46
CA VAL A 6 -3.15 10.04 -8.48
C VAL A 6 -2.48 9.86 -7.13
N THR A 7 -1.99 10.93 -6.55
CA THR A 7 -1.26 10.92 -5.28
C THR A 7 -1.99 11.80 -4.26
N ILE A 8 -2.23 11.29 -3.05
CA ILE A 8 -2.60 12.14 -1.91
C ILE A 8 -1.35 12.91 -1.48
N THR A 9 -1.33 14.22 -1.72
CA THR A 9 -0.17 15.06 -1.33
C THR A 9 -0.36 15.73 0.01
N ARG A 10 -1.60 15.93 0.45
CA ARG A 10 -1.93 16.54 1.73
C ARG A 10 -3.25 16.03 2.28
N THR A 11 -3.32 15.90 3.60
CA THR A 11 -4.55 15.62 4.33
C THR A 11 -4.76 16.65 5.42
N ALA A 12 -6.02 17.00 5.70
CA ALA A 12 -6.41 17.84 6.82
C ALA A 12 -7.66 17.24 7.47
N GLY A 13 -7.65 17.13 8.80
CA GLY A 13 -8.70 16.43 9.54
C GLY A 13 -8.67 14.91 9.32
N SER A 14 -9.82 14.24 9.48
CA SER A 14 -9.92 12.79 9.25
C SER A 14 -9.91 12.47 7.76
N ALA A 15 -9.00 11.62 7.33
CA ALA A 15 -8.86 11.17 5.95
C ALA A 15 -8.71 9.64 5.90
N PRO A 16 -9.17 8.96 4.80
CA PRO A 16 -9.16 7.51 4.72
C PRO A 16 -7.75 6.91 4.52
N ARG A 17 -6.81 7.71 4.01
CA ARG A 17 -5.40 7.33 3.79
C ARG A 17 -4.49 8.51 4.01
N ASP A 18 -3.22 8.22 4.30
CA ASP A 18 -2.18 9.21 4.53
C ASP A 18 -1.64 9.84 3.24
N ALA A 19 -1.01 10.99 3.38
CA ALA A 19 -0.22 11.60 2.30
C ALA A 19 0.88 10.64 1.82
N GLY A 20 1.16 10.65 0.52
CA GLY A 20 2.04 9.69 -0.16
C GLY A 20 1.31 8.47 -0.74
N THR A 21 0.05 8.21 -0.34
CA THR A 21 -0.73 7.13 -0.93
C THR A 21 -1.04 7.41 -2.39
N GLN A 22 -0.91 6.39 -3.24
CA GLN A 22 -1.05 6.51 -4.69
C GLN A 22 -1.96 5.43 -5.27
N MET A 23 -2.62 5.78 -6.38
CA MET A 23 -3.24 4.84 -7.30
C MET A 23 -2.92 5.23 -8.74
N ARG A 24 -2.98 4.27 -9.65
CA ARG A 24 -2.88 4.48 -11.10
C ARG A 24 -4.23 4.20 -11.76
N VAL A 25 -4.68 5.13 -12.58
CA VAL A 25 -5.92 5.02 -13.34
C VAL A 25 -5.56 4.82 -14.81
N PHE A 26 -5.96 3.69 -15.35
CA PHE A 26 -5.87 3.32 -16.76
C PHE A 26 -7.25 3.50 -17.42
N ALA A 27 -7.33 3.27 -18.70
CA ALA A 27 -8.62 3.40 -19.42
C ALA A 27 -9.69 2.42 -18.92
N ASP A 28 -9.30 1.20 -18.55
CA ASP A 28 -10.20 0.07 -18.31
C ASP A 28 -10.10 -0.48 -16.88
N TYR A 29 -9.07 -0.11 -16.12
CA TYR A 29 -8.83 -0.63 -14.76
C TYR A 29 -8.04 0.35 -13.91
N ILE A 30 -7.92 0.06 -12.63
CA ILE A 30 -7.09 0.80 -11.67
C ILE A 30 -6.10 -0.12 -10.98
N GLU A 31 -4.98 0.45 -10.53
CA GLU A 31 -4.02 -0.20 -9.65
C GLU A 31 -3.81 0.63 -8.39
N GLY A 32 -3.81 -0.03 -7.23
CA GLY A 32 -3.73 0.63 -5.93
C GLY A 32 -5.06 1.23 -5.48
N THR A 33 -5.05 2.03 -4.42
CA THR A 33 -6.23 2.69 -3.86
C THR A 33 -5.84 3.89 -3.01
N ILE A 34 -6.64 4.94 -3.06
CA ILE A 34 -6.51 6.13 -2.21
C ILE A 34 -7.55 6.16 -1.07
N GLY A 35 -8.20 5.02 -0.80
CA GLY A 35 -9.13 4.86 0.32
C GLY A 35 -10.55 4.43 -0.04
N GLY A 36 -10.84 4.24 -1.33
CA GLY A 36 -12.14 3.77 -1.82
C GLY A 36 -13.27 4.79 -1.72
N GLY A 37 -14.48 4.31 -2.00
CA GLY A 37 -15.71 5.09 -1.89
C GLY A 37 -15.77 6.30 -2.83
N ALA A 38 -16.53 7.33 -2.43
CA ALA A 38 -16.81 8.50 -3.26
C ALA A 38 -15.55 9.31 -3.62
N LEU A 39 -14.53 9.34 -2.73
CA LEU A 39 -13.26 10.00 -3.03
C LEU A 39 -12.56 9.36 -4.23
N GLU A 40 -12.47 8.04 -4.23
CA GLU A 40 -11.80 7.30 -5.30
C GLU A 40 -12.58 7.39 -6.62
N TRP A 41 -13.90 7.31 -6.55
CA TRP A 41 -14.76 7.52 -7.71
C TRP A 41 -14.58 8.90 -8.37
N GLU A 42 -14.53 9.95 -7.56
CA GLU A 42 -14.29 11.31 -8.07
C GLU A 42 -12.91 11.45 -8.70
N ALA A 43 -11.89 10.89 -8.05
CA ALA A 43 -10.52 10.88 -8.56
C ALA A 43 -10.40 10.10 -9.87
N MET A 44 -11.05 8.93 -9.98
CA MET A 44 -11.11 8.13 -11.21
C MET A 44 -11.81 8.89 -12.36
N ARG A 45 -12.95 9.52 -12.09
CA ARG A 45 -13.68 10.32 -13.08
C ARG A 45 -12.77 11.42 -13.64
N HIS A 46 -12.12 12.18 -12.77
CA HIS A 46 -11.22 13.26 -13.18
C HIS A 46 -9.98 12.74 -13.95
N ALA A 47 -9.37 11.66 -13.49
CA ALA A 47 -8.24 11.02 -14.19
C ALA A 47 -8.64 10.51 -15.58
N SER A 48 -9.85 9.95 -15.73
CA SER A 48 -10.38 9.52 -17.03
C SER A 48 -10.58 10.69 -18.00
N GLU A 49 -11.07 11.82 -17.51
CA GLU A 49 -11.18 13.07 -18.30
C GLU A 49 -9.80 13.57 -18.74
N MET A 50 -8.79 13.49 -17.87
CA MET A 50 -7.40 13.85 -18.21
C MET A 50 -6.83 12.91 -19.29
N LEU A 51 -7.08 11.61 -19.21
CA LEU A 51 -6.67 10.64 -20.24
C LEU A 51 -7.31 10.98 -21.59
N ALA A 52 -8.61 11.29 -21.61
CA ALA A 52 -9.34 11.62 -22.82
C ALA A 52 -8.88 12.93 -23.47
N THR A 53 -8.50 13.93 -22.65
CA THR A 53 -8.06 15.26 -23.12
C THR A 53 -6.55 15.39 -23.33
N GLY A 54 -5.77 14.38 -22.88
CA GLY A 54 -4.31 14.44 -22.94
C GLY A 54 -3.69 15.44 -21.96
N LYS A 55 -4.40 15.85 -20.90
CA LYS A 55 -3.89 16.80 -19.90
C LYS A 55 -2.76 16.16 -19.09
N PRO A 56 -1.55 16.76 -19.05
CA PRO A 56 -0.39 16.09 -18.46
C PRO A 56 -0.35 16.12 -16.92
N ALA A 57 -0.95 17.13 -16.31
CA ALA A 57 -0.97 17.30 -14.85
C ALA A 57 -2.17 18.11 -14.38
N ASP A 58 -2.63 17.83 -13.17
CA ASP A 58 -3.67 18.62 -12.46
C ASP A 58 -3.56 18.46 -10.95
N LYS A 59 -4.30 19.29 -10.21
CA LYS A 59 -4.43 19.24 -8.76
C LYS A 59 -5.87 19.52 -8.35
N GLN A 60 -6.35 18.79 -7.36
CA GLN A 60 -7.65 19.01 -6.75
C GLN A 60 -7.55 18.99 -5.22
N THR A 61 -8.39 19.82 -4.58
CA THR A 61 -8.64 19.69 -3.14
C THR A 61 -10.09 19.26 -2.96
N ILE A 62 -10.28 18.09 -2.35
CA ILE A 62 -11.59 17.46 -2.20
C ILE A 62 -11.96 17.47 -0.71
N PRO A 63 -13.03 18.20 -0.32
CA PRO A 63 -13.56 18.15 1.05
C PRO A 63 -14.28 16.81 1.27
N LEU A 64 -13.92 16.09 2.34
CA LEU A 64 -14.52 14.82 2.75
C LEU A 64 -15.74 15.08 3.65
N GLY A 65 -16.81 15.60 3.09
CA GLY A 65 -18.00 16.00 3.82
C GLY A 65 -19.27 15.30 3.32
N PRO A 66 -20.44 15.73 3.84
CA PRO A 66 -21.74 15.15 3.47
C PRO A 66 -22.03 15.16 1.97
N ASN A 67 -21.46 16.09 1.21
CA ASN A 67 -21.61 16.19 -0.24
C ASN A 67 -20.98 14.99 -0.98
N LEU A 68 -20.03 14.29 -0.36
CA LEU A 68 -19.45 13.05 -0.86
C LEU A 68 -20.04 11.81 -0.17
N GLY A 69 -21.09 11.97 0.64
CA GLY A 69 -21.66 10.87 1.42
C GLY A 69 -20.69 10.30 2.46
N GLN A 70 -19.67 11.08 2.86
CA GLN A 70 -18.67 10.66 3.85
C GLN A 70 -18.86 11.42 5.17
N CYS A 71 -18.66 10.70 6.28
CA CYS A 71 -18.71 11.25 7.64
C CYS A 71 -17.38 11.84 8.12
N CYS A 72 -16.35 11.79 7.30
CA CYS A 72 -14.95 12.10 7.68
C CYS A 72 -14.68 13.60 7.64
N GLY A 73 -15.34 14.53 7.89
CA GLY A 73 -15.15 16.00 8.01
C GLY A 73 -13.79 16.64 7.68
N GLY A 74 -12.90 15.91 6.98
CA GLY A 74 -11.57 16.37 6.57
C GLY A 74 -11.51 16.84 5.12
N SER A 75 -10.30 17.01 4.60
CA SER A 75 -10.05 17.25 3.17
C SER A 75 -8.76 16.56 2.72
N VAL A 76 -8.70 16.23 1.43
CA VAL A 76 -7.49 15.69 0.79
C VAL A 76 -7.13 16.56 -0.41
N GLN A 77 -5.82 16.73 -0.61
CA GLN A 77 -5.27 17.30 -1.83
C GLN A 77 -4.73 16.15 -2.68
N LEU A 78 -5.19 16.08 -3.92
CA LEU A 78 -4.78 15.10 -4.92
C LEU A 78 -3.96 15.80 -6.01
N ASP A 79 -2.81 15.23 -6.31
CA ASP A 79 -2.01 15.57 -7.49
C ASP A 79 -2.18 14.46 -8.53
N TYR A 80 -2.40 14.85 -9.78
CA TYR A 80 -2.59 13.99 -10.94
C TYR A 80 -1.44 14.19 -11.92
N LEU A 81 -0.77 13.12 -12.31
CA LEU A 81 0.35 13.19 -13.26
C LEU A 81 0.24 12.09 -14.31
N ALA A 82 0.26 12.46 -15.58
CA ALA A 82 0.22 11.52 -16.69
C ALA A 82 1.54 10.74 -16.78
N ASN A 83 1.43 9.41 -16.90
CA ASN A 83 2.54 8.46 -17.08
C ASN A 83 3.68 8.58 -16.04
N ALA A 84 3.40 9.17 -14.87
CA ALA A 84 4.37 9.24 -13.80
C ALA A 84 4.59 7.85 -13.19
N GLN A 85 5.86 7.46 -13.05
CA GLN A 85 6.21 6.26 -12.31
C GLN A 85 5.83 6.45 -10.84
N THR A 86 5.13 5.48 -10.28
CA THR A 86 4.97 5.42 -8.83
C THR A 86 6.30 4.94 -8.25
N GLU A 87 6.91 5.72 -7.38
CA GLU A 87 7.94 5.14 -6.52
C GLU A 87 7.24 4.14 -5.62
N THR A 88 7.50 2.86 -5.84
CA THR A 88 7.04 1.83 -4.91
C THR A 88 7.86 2.03 -3.63
N PRO A 89 7.24 2.41 -2.51
CA PRO A 89 8.00 2.55 -1.28
C PRO A 89 8.66 1.21 -0.96
N PRO A 90 9.83 1.21 -0.30
CA PRO A 90 10.47 -0.03 0.12
C PRO A 90 9.47 -0.86 0.94
N PRO A 91 9.52 -2.20 0.85
CA PRO A 91 8.63 -3.05 1.61
C PRO A 91 8.81 -2.82 3.11
N ARG A 92 7.71 -2.90 3.85
CA ARG A 92 7.75 -2.87 5.32
C ARG A 92 8.41 -4.16 5.80
N GLU A 93 9.54 -4.04 6.45
CA GLU A 93 10.23 -5.17 7.04
C GLU A 93 9.55 -5.60 8.33
N ILE A 94 9.22 -6.89 8.42
CA ILE A 94 8.57 -7.50 9.58
C ILE A 94 9.41 -8.71 9.99
N TRP A 95 9.80 -8.75 11.26
CA TRP A 95 10.51 -9.88 11.82
C TRP A 95 9.56 -10.70 12.70
N VAL A 96 9.45 -12.00 12.41
CA VAL A 96 8.62 -12.94 13.17
C VAL A 96 9.54 -13.99 13.79
N TYR A 97 9.50 -14.11 15.10
CA TYR A 97 10.28 -15.07 15.85
C TYR A 97 9.43 -16.27 16.28
N GLY A 98 9.90 -17.46 15.91
CA GLY A 98 9.26 -18.73 16.18
C GLY A 98 8.40 -19.26 15.01
N ALA A 99 8.68 -20.47 14.55
CA ALA A 99 7.97 -21.16 13.47
C ALA A 99 7.01 -22.26 13.97
N GLY A 100 6.51 -22.11 15.21
CA GLY A 100 5.44 -22.93 15.76
C GLY A 100 4.07 -22.54 15.20
N HIS A 101 3.00 -23.06 15.79
CA HIS A 101 1.61 -22.84 15.32
C HIS A 101 1.23 -21.36 15.23
N VAL A 102 1.60 -20.56 16.25
CA VAL A 102 1.30 -19.12 16.28
C VAL A 102 2.09 -18.38 15.20
N GLY A 103 3.40 -18.65 15.09
CA GLY A 103 4.24 -18.03 14.07
C GLY A 103 3.75 -18.34 12.64
N ARG A 104 3.35 -19.59 12.37
CA ARG A 104 2.77 -20.01 11.08
C ARG A 104 1.50 -19.23 10.75
N ALA A 105 0.56 -19.12 11.70
CA ALA A 105 -0.68 -18.37 11.51
C ALA A 105 -0.39 -16.87 11.28
N LEU A 106 0.53 -16.30 12.06
CA LEU A 106 0.92 -14.90 11.94
C LEU A 106 1.56 -14.59 10.58
N VAL A 107 2.54 -15.39 10.16
CA VAL A 107 3.21 -15.23 8.86
C VAL A 107 2.22 -15.38 7.70
N SER A 108 1.31 -16.36 7.76
CA SER A 108 0.25 -16.55 6.76
C SER A 108 -0.66 -15.32 6.64
N THR A 109 -1.01 -14.70 7.78
CA THR A 109 -1.85 -13.49 7.79
C THR A 109 -1.07 -12.28 7.27
N LEU A 110 0.14 -12.04 7.76
CA LEU A 110 0.96 -10.90 7.38
C LEU A 110 1.40 -10.94 5.92
N ALA A 111 1.68 -12.13 5.38
CA ALA A 111 2.07 -12.31 3.98
C ALA A 111 0.96 -11.95 2.98
N SER A 112 -0.30 -11.85 3.42
CA SER A 112 -1.41 -11.37 2.60
C SER A 112 -1.45 -9.84 2.48
N LEU A 113 -0.70 -9.11 3.31
CA LEU A 113 -0.65 -7.66 3.26
C LEU A 113 0.20 -7.17 2.06
N PRO A 114 -0.18 -6.05 1.45
CA PRO A 114 0.61 -5.48 0.36
C PRO A 114 1.92 -4.89 0.89
N ASN A 115 2.97 -4.99 0.07
CA ASN A 115 4.25 -4.32 0.28
C ASN A 115 4.91 -4.64 1.64
N VAL A 116 4.99 -5.94 1.97
CA VAL A 116 5.70 -6.45 3.15
C VAL A 116 6.84 -7.36 2.74
N ALA A 117 7.93 -7.34 3.51
CA ALA A 117 9.00 -8.32 3.50
C ALA A 117 9.09 -8.93 4.90
N ILE A 118 8.97 -10.24 5.01
CA ILE A 118 8.94 -10.93 6.30
C ILE A 118 10.21 -11.75 6.47
N THR A 119 11.00 -11.47 7.50
CA THR A 119 12.09 -12.32 7.96
C THR A 119 11.55 -13.20 9.08
N TRP A 120 11.49 -14.50 8.84
CA TRP A 120 10.96 -15.48 9.77
C TRP A 120 12.06 -16.28 10.42
N VAL A 121 12.24 -16.12 11.73
CA VAL A 121 13.37 -16.64 12.50
C VAL A 121 12.94 -17.82 13.38
N ASP A 122 13.67 -18.94 13.30
CA ASP A 122 13.58 -20.04 14.28
C ASP A 122 14.94 -20.73 14.43
N THR A 123 15.07 -21.62 15.40
CA THR A 123 16.33 -22.30 15.76
C THR A 123 16.77 -23.34 14.74
N SER A 124 15.88 -23.91 13.94
CA SER A 124 16.18 -24.96 12.97
C SER A 124 15.42 -24.79 11.68
N VAL A 125 16.02 -25.21 10.56
CA VAL A 125 15.40 -25.19 9.23
C VAL A 125 14.14 -26.05 9.15
N ASP A 126 14.11 -27.17 9.86
CA ASP A 126 12.98 -28.13 9.86
C ASP A 126 11.68 -27.56 10.47
N ARG A 127 11.78 -26.39 11.12
CA ARG A 127 10.63 -25.70 11.69
C ARG A 127 9.78 -24.98 10.64
N PHE A 128 10.40 -24.60 9.54
CA PHE A 128 9.70 -23.86 8.47
C PHE A 128 8.95 -24.82 7.54
N PRO A 129 7.84 -24.38 6.92
CA PRO A 129 7.17 -25.17 5.89
C PRO A 129 7.99 -25.19 4.60
N ASP A 130 7.85 -26.27 3.81
CA ASP A 130 8.54 -26.45 2.53
C ASP A 130 8.15 -25.36 1.50
N MET A 131 6.91 -24.85 1.60
CA MET A 131 6.40 -23.79 0.73
C MET A 131 6.11 -22.55 1.54
N MET A 132 6.70 -21.42 1.12
CA MET A 132 6.50 -20.11 1.73
C MET A 132 6.14 -19.06 0.67
N PRO A 133 5.35 -18.02 1.03
CA PRO A 133 5.12 -16.87 0.16
C PRO A 133 6.43 -16.19 -0.24
N THR A 134 6.49 -15.61 -1.43
CA THR A 134 7.70 -14.94 -1.97
C THR A 134 8.19 -13.75 -1.14
N CYS A 135 7.31 -13.15 -0.35
CA CYS A 135 7.66 -12.07 0.59
C CYS A 135 8.24 -12.57 1.92
N VAL A 136 8.41 -13.88 2.11
CA VAL A 136 8.90 -14.50 3.37
C VAL A 136 10.28 -15.11 3.14
N THR A 137 11.24 -14.73 3.98
CA THR A 137 12.59 -15.30 4.05
C THR A 137 12.76 -16.04 5.36
N ALA A 138 13.03 -17.36 5.31
CA ALA A 138 13.35 -18.14 6.50
C ALA A 138 14.80 -17.87 6.92
N LEU A 139 14.99 -17.59 8.20
CA LEU A 139 16.29 -17.38 8.83
C LEU A 139 16.48 -18.36 10.01
N PRO A 140 17.07 -19.55 9.80
CA PRO A 140 17.45 -20.43 10.88
C PRO A 140 18.61 -19.81 11.67
N ALA A 141 18.42 -19.58 12.96
CA ALA A 141 19.42 -19.00 13.86
C ALA A 141 19.46 -19.76 15.18
N ALA A 142 20.60 -20.37 15.50
CA ALA A 142 20.78 -21.13 16.74
C ALA A 142 20.50 -20.31 18.02
N ASN A 143 20.67 -18.98 17.93
CA ASN A 143 20.26 -18.04 18.96
C ASN A 143 19.46 -16.88 18.28
N PRO A 144 18.13 -16.93 18.30
CA PRO A 144 17.29 -15.88 17.69
C PRO A 144 17.49 -14.49 18.28
N ALA A 145 17.95 -14.38 19.53
CA ALA A 145 18.20 -13.08 20.16
C ALA A 145 19.39 -12.34 19.53
N ILE A 146 20.37 -13.06 18.96
CA ILE A 146 21.50 -12.43 18.26
C ILE A 146 21.07 -11.90 16.89
N ALA A 147 20.14 -12.56 16.23
CA ALA A 147 19.60 -12.11 14.94
C ALA A 147 18.88 -10.76 15.05
N ALA A 148 18.38 -10.40 16.24
CA ALA A 148 17.70 -9.14 16.50
C ALA A 148 18.64 -7.92 16.71
N VAL A 149 19.94 -8.13 16.87
CA VAL A 149 20.91 -7.08 17.27
C VAL A 149 21.75 -6.57 16.10
N SER A 150 21.50 -7.07 14.88
CA SER A 150 22.27 -6.70 13.67
C SER A 150 21.62 -5.56 12.87
N PHE A 151 21.04 -4.55 13.56
CA PHE A 151 20.43 -3.33 12.96
C PHE A 151 21.14 -2.08 13.44
#